data_9ebee40f881d7c080237cd37172651b2
#
_entry.id   9ebee40f881d7c080237cd37172651b2
#
_cell.length_a   1.000
_cell.length_b   1.000
_cell.length_c   1.000
_cell.angle_alpha   90.00
_cell.angle_beta   90.00
_cell.angle_gamma   90.00
#
_symmetry.space_group_name_H-M   'P 1'
#
loop_
_entity.id
_entity.type
_entity.pdbx_description
1 polymer ?
#
loop_
_entity_poly.entity_id
_entity_poly.type
_entity_poly.pdbx_seq_one_letter_code
_entity_poly.pdbx_strand_id
1 'polypeptide(L)'
;LELYLNQIYLGSGAYGVAAASLQYFDKSIKELNYEEAALLAALPKAPSKYNPYRNIELAKFRRNLVLKNLFENSFISSQEYDELKKKKIILKKKKKVFLEDSQYYIEDVRKNIIEILSYEKVYNQGFNINTPINLELQKIATDSLRDGLVAYDKRKGWRGPLTLSLIHI
;
A
#
# COMPACT_ATOMS: atom_id res chain seq x y z
N LEU A 1 -17.50 -18.97 -2.15
CA LEU A 1 -16.03 -18.81 -2.21
C LEU A 1 -15.66 -17.47 -2.84
N GLU A 2 -16.23 -17.09 -3.98
CA GLU A 2 -15.95 -15.83 -4.70
C GLU A 2 -16.13 -14.60 -3.81
N LEU A 3 -17.26 -14.45 -3.13
CA LEU A 3 -17.52 -13.35 -2.22
C LEU A 3 -16.46 -13.26 -1.10
N TYR A 4 -16.08 -14.40 -0.53
CA TYR A 4 -15.04 -14.48 0.49
C TYR A 4 -13.67 -13.98 -0.04
N LEU A 5 -13.26 -14.49 -1.22
CA LEU A 5 -11.99 -14.13 -1.83
C LEU A 5 -11.92 -12.65 -2.25
N ASN A 6 -13.07 -12.05 -2.56
CA ASN A 6 -13.13 -10.63 -2.95
C ASN A 6 -13.17 -9.68 -1.75
N GLN A 7 -13.54 -10.13 -0.55
CA GLN A 7 -13.71 -9.26 0.61
C GLN A 7 -12.69 -9.48 1.73
N ILE A 8 -12.01 -10.62 1.75
CA ILE A 8 -11.09 -10.97 2.83
C ILE A 8 -9.94 -9.98 2.96
N TYR A 9 -9.65 -9.56 4.19
CA TYR A 9 -8.51 -8.70 4.48
C TYR A 9 -7.21 -9.50 4.45
N LEU A 10 -6.25 -9.07 3.65
CA LEU A 10 -4.95 -9.73 3.43
C LEU A 10 -3.75 -8.90 3.90
N GLY A 11 -4.00 -7.87 4.69
CA GLY A 11 -2.94 -6.99 5.21
C GLY A 11 -2.56 -5.85 4.26
N SER A 12 -1.76 -4.91 4.75
CA SER A 12 -1.28 -3.73 3.99
C SER A 12 -2.39 -2.89 3.33
N GLY A 13 -3.61 -2.90 3.88
CA GLY A 13 -4.77 -2.21 3.30
C GLY A 13 -5.43 -2.94 2.12
N ALA A 14 -5.01 -4.17 1.80
CA ALA A 14 -5.56 -4.94 0.71
C ALA A 14 -6.78 -5.78 1.18
N TYR A 15 -7.92 -5.54 0.57
CA TYR A 15 -9.15 -6.32 0.71
C TYR A 15 -9.39 -7.09 -0.60
N GLY A 16 -9.55 -8.40 -0.50
CA GLY A 16 -9.67 -9.32 -1.61
C GLY A 16 -8.33 -9.71 -2.26
N VAL A 17 -8.35 -10.88 -2.91
CA VAL A 17 -7.15 -11.50 -3.49
C VAL A 17 -6.58 -10.67 -4.65
N ALA A 18 -7.45 -10.04 -5.45
CA ALA A 18 -7.02 -9.20 -6.57
C ALA A 18 -6.24 -7.96 -6.09
N ALA A 19 -6.77 -7.26 -5.09
CA ALA A 19 -6.09 -6.11 -4.50
C ALA A 19 -4.76 -6.52 -3.83
N ALA A 20 -4.74 -7.67 -3.14
CA ALA A 20 -3.54 -8.20 -2.53
C ALA A 20 -2.47 -8.60 -3.55
N SER A 21 -2.86 -9.21 -4.67
CA SER A 21 -1.95 -9.54 -5.78
C SER A 21 -1.24 -8.31 -6.34
N LEU A 22 -2.00 -7.26 -6.62
CA LEU A 22 -1.45 -5.97 -7.06
C LEU A 22 -0.58 -5.31 -5.99
N GLN A 23 -1.03 -5.36 -4.72
CA GLN A 23 -0.34 -4.72 -3.60
C GLN A 23 1.01 -5.35 -3.28
N TYR A 24 1.08 -6.69 -3.28
CA TYR A 24 2.30 -7.40 -2.90
C TYR A 24 3.23 -7.69 -4.07
N PHE A 25 2.68 -7.98 -5.25
CA PHE A 25 3.45 -8.49 -6.39
C PHE A 25 3.37 -7.63 -7.64
N ASP A 26 2.45 -6.69 -7.73
CA ASP A 26 2.18 -5.89 -8.95
C ASP A 26 1.72 -6.75 -10.14
N LYS A 27 0.97 -7.80 -9.84
CA LYS A 27 0.49 -8.79 -10.80
C LYS A 27 -1.01 -8.94 -10.73
N SER A 28 -1.63 -9.29 -11.85
CA SER A 28 -3.00 -9.78 -11.86
C SER A 28 -3.07 -11.19 -11.23
N ILE A 29 -4.27 -11.62 -10.80
CA ILE A 29 -4.46 -12.95 -10.19
C ILE A 29 -3.99 -14.07 -11.14
N LYS A 30 -4.19 -13.88 -12.45
CA LYS A 30 -3.83 -14.87 -13.47
C LYS A 30 -2.32 -15.05 -13.68
N GLU A 31 -1.53 -14.05 -13.25
CA GLU A 31 -0.07 -14.02 -13.37
C GLU A 31 0.66 -14.51 -12.11
N LEU A 32 -0.11 -14.84 -11.07
CA LEU A 32 0.46 -15.34 -9.82
C LEU A 32 1.08 -16.73 -10.01
N ASN A 33 2.29 -16.88 -9.51
CA ASN A 33 2.94 -18.17 -9.38
C ASN A 33 2.45 -18.92 -8.14
N TYR A 34 2.70 -20.22 -8.05
CA TYR A 34 2.28 -21.06 -6.92
C TYR A 34 2.79 -20.53 -5.57
N GLU A 35 4.04 -20.08 -5.49
CA GLU A 35 4.62 -19.53 -4.26
C GLU A 35 3.98 -18.21 -3.85
N GLU A 36 3.56 -17.39 -4.81
CA GLU A 36 2.88 -16.11 -4.56
C GLU A 36 1.42 -16.37 -4.11
N ALA A 37 0.73 -17.26 -4.79
CA ALA A 37 -0.62 -17.69 -4.42
C ALA A 37 -0.63 -18.34 -3.02
N ALA A 38 0.35 -19.19 -2.71
CA ALA A 38 0.51 -19.80 -1.39
C ALA A 38 0.78 -18.75 -0.30
N LEU A 39 1.50 -17.66 -0.60
CA LEU A 39 1.69 -16.57 0.33
C LEU A 39 0.35 -15.85 0.60
N LEU A 40 -0.41 -15.51 -0.43
CA LEU A 40 -1.72 -14.87 -0.25
C LEU A 40 -2.68 -15.77 0.56
N ALA A 41 -2.71 -17.07 0.28
CA ALA A 41 -3.50 -18.04 1.04
C ALA A 41 -3.05 -18.20 2.50
N ALA A 42 -1.80 -17.86 2.82
CA ALA A 42 -1.27 -17.91 4.17
C ALA A 42 -1.69 -16.73 5.05
N LEU A 43 -2.01 -15.56 4.45
CA LEU A 43 -2.27 -14.31 5.16
C LEU A 43 -3.55 -14.29 6.00
N PRO A 44 -4.69 -14.90 5.59
CA PRO A 44 -5.95 -14.85 6.35
C PRO A 44 -5.83 -15.27 7.81
N LYS A 45 -4.91 -16.15 8.14
CA LYS A 45 -4.69 -16.64 9.52
C LYS A 45 -4.38 -15.49 10.50
N ALA A 46 -3.53 -14.56 10.10
CA ALA A 46 -3.21 -13.34 10.86
C ALA A 46 -2.51 -12.34 9.92
N PRO A 47 -3.26 -11.52 9.18
CA PRO A 47 -2.73 -10.66 8.12
C PRO A 47 -1.67 -9.66 8.58
N SER A 48 -1.80 -9.14 9.80
CA SER A 48 -0.82 -8.20 10.36
C SER A 48 0.47 -8.89 10.82
N LYS A 49 0.37 -10.12 11.36
CA LYS A 49 1.51 -10.89 11.87
C LYS A 49 2.35 -11.49 10.74
N TYR A 50 1.69 -12.03 9.72
CA TYR A 50 2.34 -12.68 8.57
C TYR A 50 2.58 -11.73 7.39
N ASN A 51 2.46 -10.42 7.62
CA ASN A 51 2.70 -9.40 6.59
C ASN A 51 4.17 -9.46 6.14
N PRO A 52 4.44 -9.74 4.86
CA PRO A 52 5.81 -9.93 4.38
C PRO A 52 6.63 -8.62 4.35
N TYR A 53 5.98 -7.45 4.36
CA TYR A 53 6.67 -6.16 4.51
C TYR A 53 7.15 -5.90 5.94
N ARG A 54 6.56 -6.57 6.94
CA ARG A 54 6.95 -6.43 8.35
C ARG A 54 7.91 -7.52 8.80
N ASN A 55 7.61 -8.75 8.43
CA ASN A 55 8.41 -9.91 8.82
C ASN A 55 8.41 -10.98 7.71
N ILE A 56 9.45 -10.93 6.88
CA ILE A 56 9.59 -11.80 5.72
C ILE A 56 9.79 -13.26 6.12
N GLU A 57 10.46 -13.51 7.25
CA GLU A 57 10.74 -14.89 7.71
C GLU A 57 9.48 -15.58 8.22
N LEU A 58 8.65 -14.88 8.99
CA LEU A 58 7.35 -15.41 9.41
C LEU A 58 6.40 -15.62 8.22
N ALA A 59 6.40 -14.71 7.25
CA ALA A 59 5.64 -14.87 6.02
C ALA A 59 6.09 -16.09 5.21
N LYS A 60 7.42 -16.27 5.06
CA LYS A 60 8.01 -17.44 4.41
C LYS A 60 7.68 -18.74 5.13
N PHE A 61 7.80 -18.77 6.45
CA PHE A 61 7.41 -19.92 7.26
C PHE A 61 5.95 -20.30 6.99
N ARG A 62 5.04 -19.34 7.04
CA ARG A 62 3.61 -19.58 6.85
C ARG A 62 3.27 -19.97 5.42
N ARG A 63 3.90 -19.35 4.40
CA ARG A 63 3.81 -19.78 3.00
C ARG A 63 4.21 -21.25 2.84
N ASN A 64 5.33 -21.63 3.45
CA ASN A 64 5.84 -23.00 3.33
C ASN A 64 4.91 -24.03 3.97
N LEU A 65 4.14 -23.69 4.99
CA LEU A 65 3.08 -24.54 5.52
C LEU A 65 1.94 -24.74 4.52
N VAL A 66 1.56 -23.69 3.78
CA VAL A 66 0.56 -23.81 2.71
C VAL A 66 1.08 -24.69 1.58
N LEU A 67 2.35 -24.50 1.16
CA LEU A 67 2.98 -25.36 0.15
C LEU A 67 3.03 -26.83 0.59
N LYS A 68 3.30 -27.08 1.88
CA LYS A 68 3.27 -28.43 2.44
C LYS A 68 1.87 -29.04 2.34
N ASN A 69 0.83 -28.29 2.67
CA ASN A 69 -0.56 -28.74 2.54
C ASN A 69 -0.93 -29.04 1.08
N LEU A 70 -0.45 -28.24 0.12
CA LEU A 70 -0.65 -28.50 -1.30
C LEU A 70 0.01 -29.81 -1.74
N PHE A 71 1.22 -30.08 -1.26
CA PHE A 71 1.91 -31.36 -1.50
C PHE A 71 1.19 -32.54 -0.85
N GLU A 72 0.80 -32.45 0.42
CA GLU A 72 0.11 -33.52 1.15
C GLU A 72 -1.25 -33.86 0.51
N ASN A 73 -1.92 -32.88 -0.14
CA ASN A 73 -3.15 -33.09 -0.88
C ASN A 73 -2.94 -33.36 -2.39
N SER A 74 -1.73 -33.66 -2.81
CA SER A 74 -1.39 -34.04 -4.20
C SER A 74 -1.69 -32.97 -5.26
N PHE A 75 -1.74 -31.69 -4.89
CA PHE A 75 -1.87 -30.57 -5.83
C PHE A 75 -0.53 -30.21 -6.50
N ILE A 76 0.57 -30.50 -5.84
CA ILE A 76 1.94 -30.31 -6.37
C ILE A 76 2.78 -31.55 -6.11
N SER A 77 3.76 -31.82 -6.95
CA SER A 77 4.71 -32.91 -6.79
C SER A 77 5.77 -32.62 -5.72
N SER A 78 6.50 -33.66 -5.27
CA SER A 78 7.60 -33.50 -4.32
C SER A 78 8.71 -32.60 -4.87
N GLN A 79 9.01 -32.71 -6.16
CA GLN A 79 10.04 -31.87 -6.80
C GLN A 79 9.63 -30.40 -6.80
N GLU A 80 8.39 -30.11 -7.20
CA GLU A 80 7.83 -28.73 -7.17
C GLU A 80 7.80 -28.16 -5.75
N TYR A 81 7.41 -28.96 -4.75
CA TYR A 81 7.43 -28.53 -3.35
C TYR A 81 8.82 -28.08 -2.89
N ASP A 82 9.85 -28.88 -3.19
CA ASP A 82 11.23 -28.58 -2.79
C ASP A 82 11.80 -27.35 -3.51
N GLU A 83 11.44 -27.14 -4.77
CA GLU A 83 11.80 -25.94 -5.52
C GLU A 83 11.11 -24.70 -4.99
N LEU A 84 9.78 -24.76 -4.84
CA LEU A 84 8.94 -23.63 -4.40
C LEU A 84 9.31 -23.16 -2.98
N LYS A 85 9.64 -24.10 -2.08
CA LYS A 85 10.08 -23.81 -0.71
C LYS A 85 11.37 -23.00 -0.66
N LYS A 86 12.29 -23.23 -1.60
CA LYS A 86 13.60 -22.53 -1.67
C LYS A 86 13.45 -21.11 -2.24
N LYS A 87 12.43 -20.85 -3.05
CA LYS A 87 12.23 -19.55 -3.69
C LYS A 87 12.08 -18.42 -2.67
N LYS A 88 12.73 -17.30 -2.96
CA LYS A 88 12.61 -16.07 -2.15
C LYS A 88 11.28 -15.39 -2.44
N ILE A 89 10.71 -14.74 -1.43
CA ILE A 89 9.54 -13.87 -1.61
C ILE A 89 10.05 -12.56 -2.20
N ILE A 90 9.63 -12.26 -3.42
CA ILE A 90 9.94 -11.00 -4.10
C ILE A 90 8.70 -10.13 -4.02
N LEU A 91 8.80 -9.04 -3.29
CA LEU A 91 7.69 -8.10 -3.12
C LEU A 91 7.88 -6.89 -4.03
N LYS A 92 6.77 -6.33 -4.48
CA LYS A 92 6.77 -4.98 -5.06
C LYS A 92 7.36 -4.00 -4.07
N LYS A 93 8.35 -3.22 -4.49
CA LYS A 93 8.83 -2.10 -3.67
C LYS A 93 7.64 -1.18 -3.43
N LYS A 94 7.26 -0.96 -2.17
CA LYS A 94 6.32 0.11 -1.84
C LYS A 94 6.92 1.41 -2.37
N LYS A 95 6.47 1.84 -3.52
CA LYS A 95 6.62 3.26 -3.87
C LYS A 95 5.80 3.97 -2.79
N LYS A 96 6.48 4.66 -1.89
CA LYS A 96 5.84 5.72 -1.13
C LYS A 96 5.47 6.78 -2.16
N VAL A 97 4.32 6.60 -2.81
CA VAL A 97 3.66 7.70 -3.52
C VAL A 97 2.96 8.53 -2.43
N PHE A 98 3.73 8.90 -1.42
CA PHE A 98 3.38 9.99 -0.54
C PHE A 98 3.88 11.24 -1.27
N LEU A 99 2.97 11.84 -1.98
CA LEU A 99 3.15 13.16 -2.54
C LEU A 99 2.92 14.15 -1.39
N GLU A 100 3.86 14.17 -0.43
CA GLU A 100 3.77 15.03 0.76
C GLU A 100 3.47 16.48 0.38
N ASP A 101 4.06 16.94 -0.72
CA ASP A 101 3.90 18.31 -1.18
C ASP A 101 2.60 18.57 -1.96
N SER A 102 1.82 17.54 -2.30
CA SER A 102 0.58 17.68 -3.09
C SER A 102 -0.70 17.31 -2.34
N GLN A 103 -0.64 17.06 -1.04
CA GLN A 103 -1.80 16.66 -0.24
C GLN A 103 -2.91 17.72 -0.29
N TYR A 104 -2.57 18.98 -0.17
CA TYR A 104 -3.54 20.09 -0.25
C TYR A 104 -4.18 20.16 -1.62
N TYR A 105 -3.42 20.01 -2.68
CA TYR A 105 -3.92 19.98 -4.05
C TYR A 105 -4.88 18.80 -4.27
N ILE A 106 -4.51 17.61 -3.82
CA ILE A 106 -5.35 16.40 -3.93
C ILE A 106 -6.66 16.57 -3.15
N GLU A 107 -6.60 17.17 -1.97
CA GLU A 107 -7.80 17.43 -1.17
C GLU A 107 -8.72 18.48 -1.82
N ASP A 108 -8.16 19.48 -2.46
CA ASP A 108 -8.93 20.46 -3.22
C ASP A 108 -9.59 19.83 -4.45
N VAL A 109 -8.85 19.02 -5.21
CA VAL A 109 -9.41 18.22 -6.31
C VAL A 109 -10.53 17.31 -5.82
N ARG A 110 -10.36 16.64 -4.67
CA ARG A 110 -11.39 15.76 -4.09
C ARG A 110 -12.66 16.53 -3.77
N LYS A 111 -12.56 17.72 -3.17
CA LYS A 111 -13.72 18.57 -2.86
C LYS A 111 -14.46 18.99 -4.13
N ASN A 112 -13.74 19.50 -5.12
CA ASN A 112 -14.33 19.91 -6.39
C ASN A 112 -15.05 18.76 -7.11
N ILE A 113 -14.49 17.55 -7.07
CA ILE A 113 -15.12 16.38 -7.69
C ILE A 113 -16.39 15.96 -6.95
N ILE A 114 -16.42 16.05 -5.61
CA ILE A 114 -17.62 15.76 -4.83
C ILE A 114 -18.74 16.75 -5.17
N GLU A 115 -18.42 18.02 -5.38
CA GLU A 115 -19.40 19.03 -5.81
C GLU A 115 -19.98 18.73 -7.19
N ILE A 116 -19.15 18.23 -8.13
CA ILE A 116 -19.56 17.92 -9.51
C ILE A 116 -20.34 16.60 -9.59
N LEU A 117 -19.87 15.54 -8.91
CA LEU A 117 -20.36 14.17 -9.09
C LEU A 117 -21.22 13.64 -7.94
N SER A 118 -21.33 14.33 -6.83
CA SER A 118 -21.86 13.90 -5.53
C SER A 118 -20.97 12.91 -4.78
N TYR A 119 -21.08 12.92 -3.45
CA TYR A 119 -20.31 12.08 -2.52
C TYR A 119 -20.48 10.58 -2.81
N GLU A 120 -21.73 10.12 -3.01
CA GLU A 120 -22.03 8.71 -3.24
C GLU A 120 -21.37 8.16 -4.51
N LYS A 121 -21.37 8.93 -5.59
CA LYS A 121 -20.75 8.51 -6.85
C LYS A 121 -19.23 8.42 -6.70
N VAL A 122 -18.61 9.40 -6.07
CA VAL A 122 -17.16 9.46 -5.91
C VAL A 122 -16.62 8.27 -5.11
N TYR A 123 -17.34 7.83 -4.07
CA TYR A 123 -16.86 6.74 -3.19
C TYR A 123 -17.36 5.34 -3.58
N ASN A 124 -18.47 5.24 -4.31
CA ASN A 124 -19.04 3.95 -4.70
C ASN A 124 -18.66 3.51 -6.12
N GLN A 125 -18.23 4.44 -6.98
CA GLN A 125 -17.78 4.18 -8.33
C GLN A 125 -16.28 4.50 -8.43
N GLY A 126 -15.49 3.60 -9.04
CA GLY A 126 -14.06 3.86 -9.26
C GLY A 126 -13.85 4.88 -10.39
N PHE A 127 -13.23 6.01 -10.10
CA PHE A 127 -12.85 7.02 -11.09
C PHE A 127 -11.34 7.13 -11.25
N ASN A 128 -10.89 7.30 -12.48
CA ASN A 128 -9.55 7.76 -12.79
C ASN A 128 -9.58 9.28 -13.04
N ILE A 129 -8.89 10.02 -12.20
CA ILE A 129 -8.88 11.48 -12.23
C ILE A 129 -7.49 11.94 -12.67
N ASN A 130 -7.39 12.46 -13.89
CA ASN A 130 -6.15 13.02 -14.41
C ASN A 130 -6.10 14.52 -14.07
N THR A 131 -5.02 14.95 -13.44
CA THR A 131 -4.80 16.35 -13.09
C THR A 131 -3.53 16.87 -13.74
N PRO A 132 -3.44 18.17 -14.08
CA PRO A 132 -2.26 18.75 -14.70
C PRO A 132 -1.13 19.04 -13.72
N ILE A 133 -1.16 18.50 -12.49
CA ILE A 133 -0.12 18.75 -11.49
C ILE A 133 1.25 18.27 -11.97
N ASN A 134 2.25 19.15 -11.86
CA ASN A 134 3.65 18.80 -12.01
C ASN A 134 4.30 18.74 -10.62
N LEU A 135 4.77 17.56 -10.21
CA LEU A 135 5.28 17.30 -8.87
C LEU A 135 6.57 18.06 -8.55
N GLU A 136 7.42 18.30 -9.56
CA GLU A 136 8.66 19.05 -9.37
C GLU A 136 8.35 20.53 -9.12
N LEU A 137 7.46 21.11 -9.92
CA LEU A 137 7.00 22.49 -9.74
C LEU A 137 6.25 22.65 -8.41
N GLN A 138 5.42 21.66 -8.03
CA GLN A 138 4.71 21.66 -6.76
C GLN A 138 5.69 21.69 -5.57
N LYS A 139 6.74 20.88 -5.62
CA LYS A 139 7.79 20.88 -4.58
C LYS A 139 8.49 22.23 -4.50
N ILE A 140 8.91 22.79 -5.63
CA ILE A 140 9.56 24.12 -5.67
C ILE A 140 8.64 25.19 -5.08
N ALA A 141 7.34 25.17 -5.44
CA ALA A 141 6.38 26.12 -4.91
C ALA A 141 6.19 25.97 -3.38
N THR A 142 6.10 24.74 -2.88
CA THR A 142 5.96 24.46 -1.44
C THR A 142 7.19 24.93 -0.67
N ASP A 143 8.39 24.64 -1.16
CA ASP A 143 9.65 25.07 -0.53
C ASP A 143 9.77 26.58 -0.54
N SER A 144 9.50 27.25 -1.67
CA SER A 144 9.54 28.69 -1.80
C SER A 144 8.55 29.41 -0.87
N LEU A 145 7.33 28.87 -0.76
CA LEU A 145 6.32 29.41 0.17
C LEU A 145 6.79 29.27 1.62
N ARG A 146 7.30 28.10 1.99
CA ARG A 146 7.79 27.82 3.35
C ARG A 146 8.94 28.76 3.71
N ASP A 147 9.90 28.91 2.82
CA ASP A 147 11.05 29.80 3.02
C ASP A 147 10.61 31.25 3.14
N GLY A 148 9.66 31.69 2.32
CA GLY A 148 9.09 33.04 2.38
C GLY A 148 8.37 33.30 3.71
N LEU A 149 7.58 32.34 4.20
CA LEU A 149 6.89 32.43 5.51
C LEU A 149 7.90 32.47 6.66
N VAL A 150 8.91 31.60 6.64
CA VAL A 150 9.98 31.60 7.68
C VAL A 150 10.74 32.92 7.68
N ALA A 151 11.09 33.46 6.50
CA ALA A 151 11.76 34.74 6.38
C ALA A 151 10.89 35.90 6.90
N TYR A 152 9.58 35.86 6.63
CA TYR A 152 8.62 36.83 7.15
C TYR A 152 8.54 36.78 8.68
N ASP A 153 8.39 35.59 9.26
CA ASP A 153 8.28 35.38 10.71
C ASP A 153 9.56 35.85 11.45
N LYS A 154 10.74 35.52 10.89
CA LYS A 154 12.01 35.98 11.45
C LYS A 154 12.12 37.51 11.46
N ARG A 155 11.67 38.20 10.39
CA ARG A 155 11.63 39.67 10.35
C ARG A 155 10.67 40.27 11.38
N LYS A 156 9.57 39.55 11.72
CA LYS A 156 8.60 39.98 12.73
C LYS A 156 9.01 39.58 14.17
N GLY A 157 10.21 39.03 14.36
CA GLY A 157 10.77 38.73 15.67
C GLY A 157 10.55 37.31 16.19
N TRP A 158 9.85 36.45 15.41
CA TRP A 158 9.70 35.05 15.78
C TRP A 158 11.04 34.30 15.71
N ARG A 159 11.38 33.55 16.76
CA ARG A 159 12.64 32.81 16.89
C ARG A 159 12.49 31.30 16.91
N GLY A 160 11.28 30.79 16.69
CA GLY A 160 10.91 29.38 16.83
C GLY A 160 10.32 29.10 18.22
N PRO A 161 9.78 27.89 18.43
CA PRO A 161 9.28 27.49 19.72
C PRO A 161 10.42 27.40 20.73
N LEU A 162 10.19 27.90 21.96
CA LEU A 162 11.15 27.81 23.05
C LEU A 162 11.36 26.39 23.54
N THR A 163 10.32 25.55 23.40
CA THR A 163 10.33 24.12 23.73
C THR A 163 9.50 23.36 22.72
N LEU A 164 9.98 22.19 22.27
CA LEU A 164 9.18 21.23 21.51
C LEU A 164 8.44 20.33 22.51
N SER A 165 7.12 20.49 22.62
CA SER A 165 6.28 19.58 23.38
C SER A 165 5.72 18.50 22.45
N LEU A 166 6.07 17.23 22.68
CA LEU A 166 5.53 16.09 21.97
C LEU A 166 4.13 15.67 22.44
N ILE A 167 3.57 16.38 23.45
CA ILE A 167 2.28 16.04 24.08
C ILE A 167 1.09 16.61 23.28
N HIS A 168 1.32 17.50 22.32
CA HIS A 168 0.27 18.17 21.54
C HIS A 168 0.29 17.79 20.03
N ILE A 169 0.79 16.60 19.69
CA ILE A 169 0.65 16.01 18.36
C ILE A 169 -0.43 14.92 18.41
#